data_2a49042a58d7a0e20724539afdf2d73c
#
_entry.id   2a49042a58d7a0e20724539afdf2d73c
#
_cell.length_a   1.000
_cell.length_b   1.000
_cell.length_c   1.000
_cell.angle_alpha   90.00
_cell.angle_beta   90.00
_cell.angle_gamma   90.00
#
_symmetry.space_group_name_H-M   'P 1'
#
loop_
_entity.id
_entity.type
_entity.pdbx_description
1 polymer ?
#
loop_
_entity_poly.entity_id
_entity_poly.type
_entity_poly.pdbx_seq_one_letter_code
_entity_poly.pdbx_strand_id
1 'polypeptide(L)'
;MDLGICVASHIQDIDYVVHAESLGYSHAWMADSQMIWSDCYATLALAASKTSHIQLGTGVAITGTRPPAVNAAGIATINAIAPGRTFFGVGAGNTAMRIMGLPPHKIRDLDRYLSEIAPLLKGEESIVKLGDIESPIRHIMRDKGFVNFDDRIPMYVSGFGPRSLGLAGKHGDGAVIAFAASTGALEMMWSMIEAGANKVDRTIDRDKFYLSALTTMVVLDDGEAIDSPRVKHECGAFAMASVHDDYDQDRNFGHQPPNYLAGIWDDYTRLLESFPEDRRHQRVHAGHNCWVIPEEERFVTAETISASCLVGTQDQLIEQLQTLGAEGLNQVMLLPPFDPRYDVINRVAKDILPHI
;
A
#
# COMPACT_ATOMS: atom_id res chain seq x y z
N MET A 1 13.41 -10.17 8.35
CA MET A 1 12.50 -9.33 7.52
C MET A 1 11.18 -9.14 8.26
N ASP A 2 10.55 -7.97 8.17
CA ASP A 2 9.24 -7.75 8.77
C ASP A 2 8.11 -8.31 7.89
N LEU A 3 7.07 -8.88 8.51
CA LEU A 3 5.78 -9.08 7.86
C LEU A 3 4.75 -8.11 8.43
N GLY A 4 4.06 -7.40 7.55
CA GLY A 4 2.94 -6.52 7.89
C GLY A 4 1.65 -6.96 7.20
N ILE A 5 0.54 -6.38 7.62
CA ILE A 5 -0.75 -6.52 6.94
C ILE A 5 -1.18 -5.16 6.37
N CYS A 6 -1.69 -5.16 5.15
CA CYS A 6 -2.51 -4.08 4.63
C CYS A 6 -3.97 -4.44 4.88
N VAL A 7 -4.73 -3.52 5.40
CA VAL A 7 -6.09 -3.78 5.87
C VAL A 7 -7.09 -3.07 4.97
N ALA A 8 -7.95 -3.82 4.31
CA ALA A 8 -9.18 -3.29 3.74
C ALA A 8 -10.01 -2.74 4.90
N SER A 9 -9.96 -1.42 5.12
CA SER A 9 -10.47 -0.77 6.33
C SER A 9 -11.94 -1.13 6.58
N HIS A 10 -12.20 -1.96 7.59
CA HIS A 10 -13.55 -2.40 7.97
C HIS A 10 -13.79 -2.09 9.45
N ILE A 11 -14.64 -1.09 9.71
CA ILE A 11 -14.81 -0.53 11.05
C ILE A 11 -15.37 -1.53 12.08
N GLN A 12 -16.11 -2.53 11.63
CA GLN A 12 -16.69 -3.56 12.50
C GLN A 12 -15.76 -4.76 12.72
N ASP A 13 -14.61 -4.83 12.01
CA ASP A 13 -13.66 -5.95 12.10
C ASP A 13 -12.23 -5.48 12.43
N ILE A 14 -12.10 -4.64 13.44
CA ILE A 14 -10.80 -4.22 13.97
C ILE A 14 -10.08 -5.37 14.66
N ASP A 15 -10.80 -6.38 15.10
CA ASP A 15 -10.24 -7.58 15.72
C ASP A 15 -9.28 -8.34 14.79
N TYR A 16 -9.37 -8.13 13.46
CA TYR A 16 -8.37 -8.61 12.50
C TYR A 16 -6.97 -8.04 12.79
N VAL A 17 -6.86 -6.76 13.14
CA VAL A 17 -5.58 -6.12 13.49
C VAL A 17 -5.05 -6.63 14.83
N VAL A 18 -5.95 -6.79 15.83
CA VAL A 18 -5.62 -7.36 17.14
C VAL A 18 -5.12 -8.80 16.98
N HIS A 19 -5.77 -9.57 16.09
CA HIS A 19 -5.37 -10.93 15.78
C HIS A 19 -3.99 -10.97 15.11
N ALA A 20 -3.73 -10.12 14.11
CA ALA A 20 -2.43 -10.01 13.46
C ALA A 20 -1.32 -9.64 14.47
N GLU A 21 -1.58 -8.71 15.39
CA GLU A 21 -0.65 -8.40 16.49
C GLU A 21 -0.34 -9.64 17.33
N SER A 22 -1.35 -10.44 17.69
CA SER A 22 -1.17 -11.66 18.47
C SER A 22 -0.36 -12.75 17.76
N LEU A 23 -0.35 -12.74 16.43
CA LEU A 23 0.44 -13.64 15.58
C LEU A 23 1.88 -13.16 15.37
N GLY A 24 2.23 -11.91 15.77
CA GLY A 24 3.57 -11.35 15.63
C GLY A 24 3.80 -10.51 14.36
N TYR A 25 2.75 -10.13 13.64
CA TYR A 25 2.89 -9.16 12.55
C TYR A 25 3.36 -7.81 13.06
N SER A 26 4.31 -7.20 12.36
CA SER A 26 5.00 -5.98 12.81
C SER A 26 4.23 -4.69 12.54
N HIS A 27 3.46 -4.63 11.45
CA HIS A 27 2.78 -3.42 10.99
C HIS A 27 1.37 -3.72 10.49
N ALA A 28 0.45 -2.77 10.73
CA ALA A 28 -0.86 -2.74 10.10
C ALA A 28 -1.05 -1.41 9.35
N TRP A 29 -1.25 -1.52 8.06
CA TRP A 29 -1.40 -0.43 7.11
C TRP A 29 -2.88 -0.27 6.76
N MET A 30 -3.55 0.77 7.27
CA MET A 30 -4.96 1.01 6.97
C MET A 30 -5.11 1.69 5.62
N ALA A 31 -5.75 1.01 4.67
CA ALA A 31 -5.99 1.56 3.35
C ALA A 31 -6.98 2.74 3.39
N ASP A 32 -6.70 3.79 2.61
CA ASP A 32 -7.50 5.01 2.52
C ASP A 32 -8.15 5.10 1.13
N SER A 33 -9.09 4.20 0.86
CA SER A 33 -9.89 4.20 -0.38
C SER A 33 -11.34 4.49 -0.04
N GLN A 34 -11.66 5.78 0.11
CA GLN A 34 -13.04 6.24 0.30
C GLN A 34 -13.93 5.77 -0.87
N MET A 35 -15.20 5.50 -0.62
CA MET A 35 -16.18 4.90 -1.54
C MET A 35 -15.97 3.40 -1.81
N ILE A 36 -14.95 2.76 -1.23
CA ILE A 36 -14.78 1.30 -1.20
C ILE A 36 -14.87 0.79 0.25
N TRP A 37 -14.09 1.40 1.16
CA TRP A 37 -13.89 0.91 2.53
C TRP A 37 -14.30 1.95 3.57
N SER A 38 -14.26 1.57 4.85
CA SER A 38 -14.48 2.48 5.97
C SER A 38 -13.42 3.57 6.02
N ASP A 39 -13.72 4.70 6.70
CA ASP A 39 -12.75 5.77 6.88
C ASP A 39 -11.48 5.27 7.58
N CYS A 40 -10.33 5.60 6.98
CA CYS A 40 -9.02 5.14 7.38
C CYS A 40 -8.66 5.58 8.82
N TYR A 41 -8.87 6.86 9.15
CA TYR A 41 -8.49 7.39 10.47
C TYR A 41 -9.42 6.92 11.58
N ALA A 42 -10.71 6.73 11.30
CA ALA A 42 -11.64 6.13 12.26
C ALA A 42 -11.22 4.69 12.60
N THR A 43 -10.85 3.89 11.57
CA THR A 43 -10.35 2.53 11.75
C THR A 43 -9.01 2.50 12.50
N LEU A 44 -8.08 3.41 12.15
CA LEU A 44 -6.80 3.56 12.85
C LEU A 44 -6.97 3.88 14.34
N ALA A 45 -7.89 4.78 14.68
CA ALA A 45 -8.14 5.14 16.08
C ALA A 45 -8.62 3.94 16.91
N LEU A 46 -9.52 3.12 16.34
CA LEU A 46 -9.98 1.90 17.01
C LEU A 46 -8.86 0.86 17.13
N ALA A 47 -8.06 0.66 16.07
CA ALA A 47 -6.91 -0.24 16.11
C ALA A 47 -5.88 0.22 17.14
N ALA A 48 -5.55 1.50 17.17
CA ALA A 48 -4.62 2.10 18.15
C ALA A 48 -5.06 1.88 19.58
N SER A 49 -6.36 1.95 19.86
CA SER A 49 -6.93 1.75 21.20
C SER A 49 -6.99 0.29 21.64
N LYS A 50 -6.96 -0.67 20.69
CA LYS A 50 -7.09 -2.12 20.96
C LYS A 50 -5.76 -2.89 20.89
N THR A 51 -4.67 -2.26 20.42
CA THR A 51 -3.37 -2.89 20.21
C THR A 51 -2.29 -2.26 21.07
N SER A 52 -1.17 -2.94 21.27
CA SER A 52 -0.11 -2.53 22.20
C SER A 52 1.28 -2.45 21.59
N HIS A 53 1.56 -3.18 20.49
CA HIS A 53 2.91 -3.35 19.93
C HIS A 53 2.98 -3.09 18.44
N ILE A 54 1.97 -3.52 17.68
CA ILE A 54 1.97 -3.39 16.21
C ILE A 54 2.06 -1.93 15.78
N GLN A 55 2.91 -1.66 14.80
CA GLN A 55 3.01 -0.33 14.19
C GLN A 55 1.76 -0.06 13.36
N LEU A 56 1.22 1.15 13.42
CA LEU A 56 -0.06 1.52 12.83
C LEU A 56 0.10 2.74 11.92
N GLY A 57 -0.40 2.66 10.71
CA GLY A 57 -0.35 3.81 9.81
C GLY A 57 -1.28 3.71 8.62
N THR A 58 -1.28 4.76 7.82
CA THR A 58 -2.05 4.81 6.59
C THR A 58 -1.38 4.00 5.49
N GLY A 59 -2.15 3.20 4.75
CA GLY A 59 -1.61 2.32 3.73
C GLY A 59 -2.30 2.41 2.36
N VAL A 60 -2.28 3.60 1.71
CA VAL A 60 -1.63 4.87 2.03
C VAL A 60 -2.66 6.00 2.03
N ALA A 61 -2.42 7.07 2.82
CA ALA A 61 -3.25 8.27 2.78
C ALA A 61 -3.20 8.93 1.40
N ILE A 62 -4.35 9.47 0.97
CA ILE A 62 -4.50 10.01 -0.38
C ILE A 62 -4.33 11.54 -0.38
N THR A 63 -3.32 12.00 -1.11
CA THR A 63 -3.01 13.44 -1.16
C THR A 63 -4.06 14.29 -1.89
N GLY A 64 -4.84 13.66 -2.79
CA GLY A 64 -5.91 14.34 -3.54
C GLY A 64 -7.19 14.58 -2.74
N THR A 65 -7.37 13.95 -1.59
CA THR A 65 -8.63 14.00 -0.82
C THR A 65 -8.53 14.74 0.49
N ARG A 66 -7.33 14.82 1.08
CA ARG A 66 -7.11 15.54 2.35
C ARG A 66 -5.93 16.49 2.24
N PRO A 67 -6.10 17.77 2.59
CA PRO A 67 -5.00 18.73 2.68
C PRO A 67 -3.90 18.29 3.66
N PRO A 68 -2.63 18.76 3.50
CA PRO A 68 -1.52 18.41 4.37
C PRO A 68 -1.80 18.59 5.86
N ALA A 69 -2.42 19.70 6.25
CA ALA A 69 -2.78 20.00 7.64
C ALA A 69 -3.76 18.98 8.23
N VAL A 70 -4.73 18.50 7.42
CA VAL A 70 -5.75 17.55 7.85
C VAL A 70 -5.12 16.17 8.09
N ASN A 71 -4.25 15.72 7.18
CA ASN A 71 -3.52 14.46 7.36
C ASN A 71 -2.52 14.54 8.52
N ALA A 72 -1.77 15.64 8.66
CA ALA A 72 -0.82 15.80 9.77
C ALA A 72 -1.53 15.79 11.14
N ALA A 73 -2.64 16.52 11.28
CA ALA A 73 -3.44 16.49 12.50
C ALA A 73 -4.04 15.11 12.78
N GLY A 74 -4.55 14.44 11.72
CA GLY A 74 -5.13 13.09 11.83
C GLY A 74 -4.13 12.08 12.35
N ILE A 75 -2.96 11.96 11.71
CA ILE A 75 -1.96 10.95 12.13
C ILE A 75 -1.33 11.28 13.48
N ALA A 76 -1.14 12.56 13.82
CA ALA A 76 -0.66 12.97 15.13
C ALA A 76 -1.69 12.72 16.25
N THR A 77 -2.99 12.72 15.93
CA THR A 77 -4.06 12.27 16.84
C THR A 77 -3.95 10.76 17.09
N ILE A 78 -3.70 9.97 16.06
CA ILE A 78 -3.45 8.52 16.24
C ILE A 78 -2.19 8.31 17.09
N ASN A 79 -1.13 9.09 16.86
CA ASN A 79 0.11 9.03 17.64
C ASN A 79 -0.08 9.43 19.12
N ALA A 80 -1.11 10.20 19.46
CA ALA A 80 -1.48 10.46 20.86
C ALA A 80 -2.15 9.25 21.53
N ILE A 81 -2.81 8.37 20.76
CA ILE A 81 -3.40 7.11 21.26
C ILE A 81 -2.34 6.00 21.33
N ALA A 82 -1.45 5.95 20.34
CA ALA A 82 -0.41 4.92 20.16
C ALA A 82 0.98 5.57 20.04
N PRO A 83 1.54 6.17 21.12
CA PRO A 83 2.80 6.90 21.09
C PRO A 83 3.96 6.05 20.56
N GLY A 84 4.71 6.57 19.57
CA GLY A 84 5.88 5.91 18.97
C GLY A 84 5.58 4.68 18.14
N ARG A 85 4.30 4.32 17.92
CA ARG A 85 3.87 3.20 17.08
C ARG A 85 3.18 3.64 15.80
N THR A 86 3.31 4.91 15.42
CA THR A 86 2.57 5.47 14.29
C THR A 86 3.50 5.85 13.15
N PHE A 87 3.09 5.56 11.92
CA PHE A 87 3.75 6.01 10.70
C PHE A 87 2.73 6.60 9.71
N PHE A 88 3.21 7.39 8.77
CA PHE A 88 2.39 8.02 7.75
C PHE A 88 2.77 7.52 6.36
N GLY A 89 2.02 6.56 5.84
CA GLY A 89 2.09 6.14 4.45
C GLY A 89 1.29 7.09 3.57
N VAL A 90 1.85 7.55 2.46
CA VAL A 90 1.22 8.58 1.61
C VAL A 90 1.45 8.34 0.12
N GLY A 91 0.44 8.62 -0.71
CA GLY A 91 0.53 8.42 -2.15
C GLY A 91 -0.43 9.28 -2.97
N ALA A 92 -0.29 9.21 -4.28
CA ALA A 92 -1.09 9.98 -5.24
C ALA A 92 -2.56 9.51 -5.33
N GLY A 93 -2.86 8.28 -4.90
CA GLY A 93 -4.22 7.74 -4.84
C GLY A 93 -4.76 7.23 -6.16
N ASN A 94 -4.10 6.25 -6.79
CA ASN A 94 -4.58 5.68 -8.05
C ASN A 94 -6.03 5.21 -7.94
N THR A 95 -6.30 4.12 -7.26
CA THR A 95 -7.65 3.54 -7.13
C THR A 95 -8.63 4.50 -6.48
N ALA A 96 -8.27 5.09 -5.32
CA ALA A 96 -9.16 5.95 -4.54
C ALA A 96 -9.66 7.18 -5.30
N MET A 97 -8.83 7.76 -6.18
CA MET A 97 -9.23 8.88 -7.04
C MET A 97 -10.03 8.39 -8.24
N ARG A 98 -9.61 7.30 -8.89
CA ARG A 98 -10.24 6.78 -10.10
C ARG A 98 -11.68 6.32 -9.89
N ILE A 99 -11.98 5.64 -8.77
CA ILE A 99 -13.36 5.22 -8.48
C ILE A 99 -14.33 6.38 -8.29
N MET A 100 -13.81 7.59 -8.05
CA MET A 100 -14.60 8.83 -8.03
C MET A 100 -14.65 9.52 -9.40
N GLY A 101 -14.08 8.91 -10.45
CA GLY A 101 -13.95 9.53 -11.77
C GLY A 101 -12.91 10.65 -11.85
N LEU A 102 -11.98 10.70 -10.90
CA LEU A 102 -10.94 11.73 -10.81
C LEU A 102 -9.56 11.14 -11.15
N PRO A 103 -8.66 11.92 -11.77
CA PRO A 103 -7.28 11.49 -11.97
C PRO A 103 -6.52 11.47 -10.63
N PRO A 104 -5.52 10.58 -10.47
CA PRO A 104 -4.57 10.66 -9.36
C PRO A 104 -3.85 12.02 -9.32
N HIS A 105 -3.35 12.39 -8.15
CA HIS A 105 -2.53 13.60 -8.03
C HIS A 105 -1.33 13.55 -8.98
N LYS A 106 -1.10 14.65 -9.70
CA LYS A 106 0.08 14.78 -10.58
C LYS A 106 1.35 14.75 -9.74
N ILE A 107 2.44 14.23 -10.29
CA ILE A 107 3.74 14.15 -9.62
C ILE A 107 4.20 15.50 -9.03
N ARG A 108 3.97 16.60 -9.75
CA ARG A 108 4.28 17.95 -9.24
C ARG A 108 3.47 18.32 -8.00
N ASP A 109 2.20 17.96 -7.98
CA ASP A 109 1.30 18.28 -6.86
C ASP A 109 1.58 17.37 -5.66
N LEU A 110 1.96 16.10 -5.92
CA LEU A 110 2.47 15.19 -4.90
C LEU A 110 3.79 15.71 -4.30
N ASP A 111 4.75 16.16 -5.13
CA ASP A 111 6.02 16.73 -4.66
C ASP A 111 5.80 17.91 -3.71
N ARG A 112 4.94 18.86 -4.11
CA ARG A 112 4.54 19.98 -3.26
C ARG A 112 3.90 19.50 -1.96
N TYR A 113 2.93 18.60 -2.03
CA TYR A 113 2.24 18.06 -0.86
C TYR A 113 3.22 17.45 0.15
N LEU A 114 4.19 16.66 -0.32
CA LEU A 114 5.19 16.03 0.52
C LEU A 114 6.11 17.07 1.20
N SER A 115 6.49 18.13 0.47
CA SER A 115 7.27 19.23 1.06
C SER A 115 6.50 20.03 2.10
N GLU A 116 5.18 20.20 1.90
CA GLU A 116 4.30 20.92 2.82
C GLU A 116 4.00 20.12 4.09
N ILE A 117 3.81 18.79 3.99
CA ILE A 117 3.44 17.98 5.15
C ILE A 117 4.65 17.58 6.01
N ALA A 118 5.84 17.44 5.46
CA ALA A 118 7.00 16.95 6.19
C ALA A 118 7.37 17.78 7.45
N PRO A 119 7.34 19.14 7.45
CA PRO A 119 7.48 19.92 8.67
C PRO A 119 6.31 19.75 9.63
N LEU A 120 5.07 19.65 9.11
CA LEU A 120 3.88 19.49 9.95
C LEU A 120 3.89 18.18 10.74
N LEU A 121 4.44 17.09 10.18
CA LEU A 121 4.60 15.80 10.88
C LEU A 121 5.60 15.87 12.04
N LYS A 122 6.44 16.91 12.08
CA LYS A 122 7.36 17.22 13.20
C LYS A 122 6.76 18.23 14.19
N GLY A 123 5.51 18.68 13.94
CA GLY A 123 4.88 19.77 14.70
C GLY A 123 5.49 21.14 14.45
N GLU A 124 6.20 21.30 13.34
CA GLU A 124 6.79 22.57 12.88
C GLU A 124 5.80 23.37 12.02
N GLU A 125 6.12 24.63 11.77
CA GLU A 125 5.38 25.47 10.82
C GLU A 125 5.74 25.11 9.38
N SER A 126 4.75 25.17 8.49
CA SER A 126 4.93 24.96 7.05
C SER A 126 4.11 25.97 6.25
N ILE A 127 4.63 26.39 5.11
CA ILE A 127 3.85 27.15 4.13
C ILE A 127 3.02 26.14 3.33
N VAL A 128 1.71 26.26 3.41
CA VAL A 128 0.78 25.34 2.74
C VAL A 128 -0.12 26.08 1.78
N LYS A 129 -0.28 25.51 0.59
CA LYS A 129 -1.17 26.01 -0.45
C LYS A 129 -2.50 25.28 -0.44
N LEU A 130 -3.59 26.03 -0.18
CA LEU A 130 -4.96 25.56 -0.27
C LEU A 130 -5.72 26.40 -1.32
N GLY A 131 -6.06 25.80 -2.42
CA GLY A 131 -6.58 26.54 -3.58
C GLY A 131 -5.55 27.54 -4.09
N ASP A 132 -5.93 28.83 -4.11
CA ASP A 132 -5.05 29.92 -4.56
C ASP A 132 -4.35 30.66 -3.39
N ILE A 133 -4.56 30.21 -2.14
CA ILE A 133 -4.01 30.86 -0.96
C ILE A 133 -2.81 30.07 -0.45
N GLU A 134 -1.70 30.74 -0.24
CA GLU A 134 -0.52 30.24 0.50
C GLU A 134 -0.46 30.91 1.87
N SER A 135 -0.28 30.11 2.92
CA SER A 135 -0.24 30.62 4.30
C SER A 135 0.67 29.76 5.17
N PRO A 136 1.41 30.37 6.13
CA PRO A 136 2.09 29.63 7.16
C PRO A 136 1.04 29.01 8.10
N ILE A 137 1.14 27.71 8.31
CA ILE A 137 0.27 26.95 9.23
C ILE A 137 1.10 26.09 10.17
N ARG A 138 0.60 25.93 11.39
CA ARG A 138 1.14 25.06 12.42
C ARG A 138 0.03 24.58 13.33
N HIS A 139 0.28 23.54 14.11
CA HIS A 139 -0.65 23.11 15.17
C HIS A 139 -0.58 24.09 16.35
N ILE A 140 -1.60 24.96 16.50
CA ILE A 140 -1.58 26.09 17.45
C ILE A 140 -1.54 25.64 18.91
N MET A 141 -2.23 24.51 19.23
CA MET A 141 -2.31 23.97 20.60
C MET A 141 -1.50 22.67 20.77
N ARG A 142 -0.31 22.59 20.15
CA ARG A 142 0.57 21.44 20.16
C ARG A 142 0.81 20.91 21.58
N ASP A 143 1.08 21.83 22.54
CA ASP A 143 1.49 21.48 23.91
C ASP A 143 0.31 21.21 24.86
N LYS A 144 -0.91 21.03 24.32
CA LYS A 144 -2.14 20.84 25.13
C LYS A 144 -2.67 19.39 25.11
N GLY A 145 -1.91 18.45 24.53
CA GLY A 145 -2.26 17.02 24.54
C GLY A 145 -3.33 16.60 23.53
N PHE A 146 -3.72 17.48 22.57
CA PHE A 146 -4.66 17.10 21.51
C PHE A 146 -4.03 16.19 20.45
N VAL A 147 -2.72 16.28 20.29
CA VAL A 147 -1.92 15.54 19.28
C VAL A 147 -0.55 15.22 19.87
N ASN A 148 0.15 14.24 19.30
CA ASN A 148 1.50 13.89 19.69
C ASN A 148 2.44 14.02 18.47
N PHE A 149 3.38 14.97 18.55
CA PHE A 149 4.50 15.15 17.63
C PHE A 149 5.86 14.94 18.32
N ASP A 150 5.88 14.59 19.60
CA ASP A 150 7.12 14.36 20.36
C ASP A 150 7.72 12.99 20.01
N ASP A 151 6.86 12.00 19.81
CA ASP A 151 7.25 10.74 19.21
C ASP A 151 7.23 10.88 17.68
N ARG A 152 8.35 10.51 17.04
CA ARG A 152 8.52 10.64 15.59
C ARG A 152 7.46 9.86 14.80
N ILE A 153 6.91 10.49 13.77
CA ILE A 153 6.01 9.89 12.78
C ILE A 153 6.79 9.76 11.46
N PRO A 154 7.37 8.59 11.13
CA PRO A 154 8.05 8.41 9.86
C PRO A 154 7.09 8.49 8.69
N MET A 155 7.55 9.07 7.56
CA MET A 155 6.77 9.22 6.33
C MET A 155 7.25 8.23 5.27
N TYR A 156 6.35 7.33 4.83
CA TYR A 156 6.61 6.35 3.77
C TYR A 156 5.84 6.72 2.51
N VAL A 157 6.58 6.97 1.42
CA VAL A 157 5.99 7.47 0.16
C VAL A 157 5.74 6.32 -0.81
N SER A 158 4.50 6.17 -1.26
CA SER A 158 4.14 5.15 -2.25
C SER A 158 4.54 5.59 -3.65
N GLY A 159 5.25 4.69 -4.37
CA GLY A 159 5.67 4.92 -5.74
C GLY A 159 5.98 3.63 -6.48
N PHE A 160 5.60 3.57 -7.78
CA PHE A 160 5.80 2.40 -8.64
C PHE A 160 6.65 2.71 -9.87
N GLY A 161 6.96 3.97 -10.12
CA GLY A 161 7.76 4.40 -11.26
C GLY A 161 8.83 5.43 -10.87
N PRO A 162 9.75 5.76 -11.78
CA PRO A 162 10.97 6.53 -11.48
C PRO A 162 10.68 7.92 -10.89
N ARG A 163 9.56 8.55 -11.27
CA ARG A 163 9.20 9.87 -10.75
C ARG A 163 8.67 9.78 -9.31
N SER A 164 7.77 8.85 -9.03
CA SER A 164 7.19 8.69 -7.68
C SER A 164 8.19 8.10 -6.69
N LEU A 165 9.01 7.10 -7.10
CA LEU A 165 10.09 6.57 -6.27
C LEU A 165 11.19 7.63 -6.02
N GLY A 166 11.46 8.51 -7.00
CA GLY A 166 12.33 9.66 -6.78
C GLY A 166 11.80 10.63 -5.71
N LEU A 167 10.48 10.79 -5.58
CA LEU A 167 9.90 11.58 -4.49
C LEU A 167 10.03 10.88 -3.13
N ALA A 168 9.96 9.56 -3.08
CA ALA A 168 10.27 8.81 -1.86
C ALA A 168 11.71 9.07 -1.40
N GLY A 169 12.67 9.02 -2.31
CA GLY A 169 14.06 9.39 -2.03
C GLY A 169 14.25 10.84 -1.59
N LYS A 170 13.51 11.76 -2.20
CA LYS A 170 13.58 13.19 -1.90
C LYS A 170 13.01 13.54 -0.52
N HIS A 171 11.88 12.97 -0.14
CA HIS A 171 11.08 13.42 1.02
C HIS A 171 10.89 12.35 2.10
N GLY A 172 10.86 11.06 1.73
CA GLY A 172 10.43 9.98 2.60
C GLY A 172 11.50 9.48 3.57
N ASP A 173 11.05 8.86 4.63
CA ASP A 173 11.87 8.01 5.53
C ASP A 173 11.88 6.56 5.02
N GLY A 174 11.05 6.27 4.03
CA GLY A 174 10.90 4.99 3.36
C GLY A 174 10.02 5.08 2.13
N ALA A 175 9.81 3.94 1.49
CA ALA A 175 8.95 3.80 0.33
C ALA A 175 8.03 2.59 0.43
N VAL A 176 6.85 2.71 -0.18
CA VAL A 176 5.94 1.60 -0.45
C VAL A 176 5.96 1.32 -1.94
N ILE A 177 6.35 0.11 -2.31
CA ILE A 177 6.46 -0.33 -3.70
C ILE A 177 5.43 -1.43 -4.03
N ALA A 178 5.12 -1.60 -5.31
CA ALA A 178 4.47 -2.82 -5.76
C ALA A 178 5.48 -3.98 -5.71
N PHE A 179 5.00 -5.16 -5.37
CA PHE A 179 5.83 -6.35 -5.42
C PHE A 179 6.27 -6.62 -6.87
N ALA A 180 7.57 -6.86 -7.05
CA ALA A 180 8.14 -7.24 -8.34
C ALA A 180 8.88 -8.57 -8.17
N ALA A 181 8.33 -9.61 -8.79
CA ALA A 181 8.88 -10.98 -8.70
C ALA A 181 10.18 -11.20 -9.47
N SER A 182 10.70 -10.18 -10.19
CA SER A 182 11.87 -10.34 -11.06
C SER A 182 13.17 -10.02 -10.34
N THR A 183 14.20 -10.86 -10.58
CA THR A 183 15.57 -10.62 -10.10
C THR A 183 16.08 -9.24 -10.54
N GLY A 184 16.65 -8.49 -9.61
CA GLY A 184 17.19 -7.15 -9.86
C GLY A 184 16.16 -6.02 -9.91
N ALA A 185 14.86 -6.31 -9.76
CA ALA A 185 13.82 -5.27 -9.72
C ALA A 185 14.00 -4.33 -8.51
N LEU A 186 14.40 -4.87 -7.36
CA LEU A 186 14.65 -4.05 -6.17
C LEU A 186 15.84 -3.10 -6.36
N GLU A 187 16.95 -3.55 -6.96
CA GLU A 187 18.09 -2.67 -7.24
C GLU A 187 17.73 -1.54 -8.22
N MET A 188 16.89 -1.83 -9.21
CA MET A 188 16.36 -0.79 -10.09
C MET A 188 15.51 0.22 -9.30
N MET A 189 14.67 -0.22 -8.37
CA MET A 189 13.87 0.67 -7.52
C MET A 189 14.75 1.49 -6.57
N TRP A 190 15.77 0.89 -5.96
CA TRP A 190 16.77 1.60 -5.17
C TRP A 190 17.46 2.70 -5.98
N SER A 191 17.90 2.39 -7.21
CA SER A 191 18.50 3.38 -8.11
C SER A 191 17.59 4.58 -8.38
N MET A 192 16.27 4.35 -8.52
CA MET A 192 15.27 5.42 -8.70
C MET A 192 15.10 6.28 -7.44
N ILE A 193 15.08 5.65 -6.26
CA ILE A 193 15.00 6.33 -4.96
C ILE A 193 16.23 7.20 -4.75
N GLU A 194 17.42 6.65 -4.92
CA GLU A 194 18.70 7.35 -4.78
C GLU A 194 18.84 8.51 -5.77
N ALA A 195 18.43 8.29 -7.03
CA ALA A 195 18.41 9.36 -8.04
C ALA A 195 17.50 10.54 -7.65
N GLY A 196 16.41 10.27 -6.93
CA GLY A 196 15.54 11.32 -6.41
C GLY A 196 16.15 12.08 -5.25
N ALA A 197 16.79 11.38 -4.31
CA ALA A 197 17.49 11.95 -3.17
C ALA A 197 18.67 12.85 -3.61
N ASN A 198 19.44 12.38 -4.57
CA ASN A 198 20.59 13.13 -5.12
C ASN A 198 20.22 14.49 -5.72
N LYS A 199 18.97 14.66 -6.19
CA LYS A 199 18.50 15.97 -6.72
C LYS A 199 18.40 17.07 -5.65
N VAL A 200 18.42 16.69 -4.38
CA VAL A 200 18.35 17.61 -3.24
C VAL A 200 19.53 17.41 -2.28
N ASP A 201 20.65 16.92 -2.81
CA ASP A 201 21.90 16.68 -2.07
C ASP A 201 21.72 15.78 -0.83
N ARG A 202 20.75 14.85 -0.90
CA ARG A 202 20.48 13.86 0.14
C ARG A 202 21.09 12.52 -0.25
N THR A 203 21.80 11.88 0.69
CA THR A 203 22.26 10.50 0.55
C THR A 203 21.31 9.57 1.28
N ILE A 204 20.90 8.49 0.62
CA ILE A 204 20.10 7.44 1.25
C ILE A 204 21.04 6.45 1.96
N ASP A 205 20.77 6.22 3.23
CA ASP A 205 21.31 5.11 4.01
C ASP A 205 20.31 3.96 3.91
N ARG A 206 20.60 2.94 3.10
CA ARG A 206 19.70 1.81 2.84
C ARG A 206 19.34 1.04 4.11
N ASP A 207 20.23 1.03 5.12
CA ASP A 207 19.95 0.35 6.41
C ASP A 207 18.90 1.09 7.26
N LYS A 208 18.65 2.38 6.97
CA LYS A 208 17.69 3.22 7.70
C LYS A 208 16.47 3.62 6.88
N PHE A 209 16.53 3.46 5.57
CA PHE A 209 15.42 3.77 4.68
C PHE A 209 14.50 2.57 4.57
N TYR A 210 13.28 2.68 5.10
CA TYR A 210 12.36 1.56 5.22
C TYR A 210 11.65 1.27 3.89
N LEU A 211 11.96 0.14 3.26
CA LEU A 211 11.34 -0.29 2.01
C LEU A 211 10.31 -1.40 2.27
N SER A 212 9.05 -1.14 1.95
CA SER A 212 7.94 -2.08 2.10
C SER A 212 7.32 -2.42 0.74
N ALA A 213 7.07 -3.70 0.48
CA ALA A 213 6.41 -4.18 -0.74
C ALA A 213 4.99 -4.69 -0.45
N LEU A 214 4.00 -4.17 -1.20
CA LEU A 214 2.61 -4.62 -1.12
C LEU A 214 2.38 -5.82 -2.03
N THR A 215 1.87 -6.91 -1.45
CA THR A 215 1.46 -8.13 -2.16
C THR A 215 0.46 -8.93 -1.30
N THR A 216 0.20 -10.18 -1.68
CA THR A 216 -0.37 -11.21 -0.80
C THR A 216 0.47 -12.47 -0.88
N MET A 217 0.27 -13.41 0.05
CA MET A 217 1.07 -14.63 0.12
C MET A 217 0.19 -15.85 0.31
N VAL A 218 0.50 -16.92 -0.44
CA VAL A 218 -0.16 -18.23 -0.29
C VAL A 218 0.89 -19.32 -0.17
N VAL A 219 0.88 -20.03 0.95
CA VAL A 219 1.72 -21.22 1.15
C VAL A 219 1.01 -22.41 0.50
N LEU A 220 1.64 -23.04 -0.49
CA LEU A 220 1.11 -24.20 -1.19
C LEU A 220 1.19 -25.47 -0.33
N ASP A 221 0.22 -26.35 -0.47
CA ASP A 221 0.33 -27.73 -0.03
C ASP A 221 1.21 -28.54 -1.00
N ASP A 222 1.70 -29.69 -0.56
CA ASP A 222 2.54 -30.58 -1.38
C ASP A 222 1.82 -30.96 -2.68
N GLY A 223 2.41 -30.62 -3.81
CA GLY A 223 1.86 -30.89 -5.15
C GLY A 223 0.65 -30.05 -5.55
N GLU A 224 0.31 -29.03 -4.78
CA GLU A 224 -0.80 -28.14 -5.12
C GLU A 224 -0.45 -27.20 -6.28
N ALA A 225 -1.38 -27.08 -7.23
CA ALA A 225 -1.22 -26.19 -8.37
C ALA A 225 -1.43 -24.71 -7.93
N ILE A 226 -0.62 -23.81 -8.52
CA ILE A 226 -0.68 -22.36 -8.25
C ILE A 226 -2.05 -21.73 -8.57
N ASP A 227 -2.82 -22.33 -9.45
CA ASP A 227 -4.16 -21.90 -9.85
C ASP A 227 -5.26 -22.83 -9.31
N SER A 228 -4.99 -23.59 -8.24
CA SER A 228 -6.00 -24.39 -7.55
C SER A 228 -7.16 -23.51 -7.05
N PRO A 229 -8.35 -24.05 -6.83
CA PRO A 229 -9.48 -23.28 -6.32
C PRO A 229 -9.18 -22.57 -4.98
N ARG A 230 -8.40 -23.20 -4.09
CA ARG A 230 -7.98 -22.61 -2.83
C ARG A 230 -7.05 -21.40 -3.06
N VAL A 231 -6.02 -21.58 -3.89
CA VAL A 231 -5.07 -20.48 -4.19
C VAL A 231 -5.79 -19.31 -4.84
N LYS A 232 -6.68 -19.56 -5.81
CA LYS A 232 -7.52 -18.49 -6.39
C LYS A 232 -8.38 -17.77 -5.35
N HIS A 233 -8.92 -18.50 -4.38
CA HIS A 233 -9.68 -17.90 -3.29
C HIS A 233 -8.80 -17.03 -2.37
N GLU A 234 -7.57 -17.48 -2.07
CA GLU A 234 -6.66 -16.81 -1.14
C GLU A 234 -5.85 -15.63 -1.73
N CYS A 235 -5.74 -15.52 -3.06
CA CYS A 235 -4.99 -14.42 -3.68
C CYS A 235 -5.63 -13.81 -4.95
N GLY A 236 -6.69 -14.41 -5.49
CA GLY A 236 -7.26 -13.99 -6.79
C GLY A 236 -7.71 -12.54 -6.83
N ALA A 237 -8.28 -12.02 -5.75
CA ALA A 237 -8.71 -10.62 -5.71
C ALA A 237 -7.51 -9.64 -5.79
N PHE A 238 -6.35 -10.00 -5.20
CA PHE A 238 -5.13 -9.23 -5.34
C PHE A 238 -4.55 -9.32 -6.76
N ALA A 239 -4.54 -10.54 -7.35
CA ALA A 239 -4.12 -10.72 -8.72
C ALA A 239 -4.96 -9.90 -9.70
N MET A 240 -6.28 -9.88 -9.52
CA MET A 240 -7.17 -9.05 -10.33
C MET A 240 -6.95 -7.54 -10.14
N ALA A 241 -6.62 -7.09 -8.91
CA ALA A 241 -6.31 -5.68 -8.69
C ALA A 241 -5.09 -5.21 -9.50
N SER A 242 -4.11 -6.08 -9.75
CA SER A 242 -2.99 -5.78 -10.65
C SER A 242 -3.44 -5.66 -12.11
N VAL A 243 -4.35 -6.54 -12.57
CA VAL A 243 -4.95 -6.44 -13.92
C VAL A 243 -5.76 -5.15 -14.08
N HIS A 244 -6.48 -4.72 -13.02
CA HIS A 244 -7.20 -3.44 -13.00
C HIS A 244 -6.25 -2.23 -13.13
N ASP A 245 -5.09 -2.27 -12.44
CA ASP A 245 -4.10 -1.19 -12.55
C ASP A 245 -3.48 -1.16 -13.96
N ASP A 246 -3.11 -2.30 -14.53
CA ASP A 246 -2.59 -2.38 -15.90
C ASP A 246 -3.59 -1.85 -16.93
N TYR A 247 -4.89 -2.15 -16.76
CA TYR A 247 -5.93 -1.57 -17.62
C TYR A 247 -5.99 -0.05 -17.48
N ASP A 248 -5.93 0.46 -16.26
CA ASP A 248 -5.92 1.90 -16.01
C ASP A 248 -4.65 2.57 -16.56
N GLN A 249 -3.49 1.91 -16.51
CA GLN A 249 -2.24 2.42 -17.09
C GLN A 249 -2.31 2.48 -18.62
N ASP A 250 -2.86 1.46 -19.26
CA ASP A 250 -3.09 1.49 -20.72
C ASP A 250 -4.04 2.63 -21.10
N ARG A 251 -5.23 2.68 -20.50
CA ARG A 251 -6.28 3.64 -20.86
C ARG A 251 -5.92 5.09 -20.57
N ASN A 252 -5.16 5.37 -19.50
CA ASN A 252 -4.84 6.73 -19.10
C ASN A 252 -3.49 7.23 -19.62
N PHE A 253 -2.55 6.32 -19.91
CA PHE A 253 -1.17 6.68 -20.27
C PHE A 253 -0.66 5.98 -21.52
N GLY A 254 -1.43 5.05 -22.11
CA GLY A 254 -1.04 4.28 -23.30
C GLY A 254 0.11 3.30 -23.01
N HIS A 255 0.20 2.81 -21.79
CA HIS A 255 1.18 1.77 -21.45
C HIS A 255 0.75 0.46 -22.10
N GLN A 256 1.71 -0.25 -22.71
CA GLN A 256 1.42 -1.57 -23.26
C GLN A 256 1.18 -2.57 -22.12
N PRO A 257 0.19 -3.46 -22.26
CA PRO A 257 -0.06 -4.50 -21.25
C PRO A 257 1.17 -5.41 -21.09
N PRO A 258 1.52 -5.81 -19.85
CA PRO A 258 2.59 -6.75 -19.60
C PRO A 258 2.34 -8.13 -20.27
N ASN A 259 3.42 -8.86 -20.55
CA ASN A 259 3.34 -10.16 -21.24
C ASN A 259 2.49 -11.20 -20.50
N TYR A 260 2.40 -11.15 -19.18
CA TYR A 260 1.58 -12.09 -18.41
C TYR A 260 0.08 -11.93 -18.68
N LEU A 261 -0.35 -10.82 -19.27
CA LEU A 261 -1.74 -10.57 -19.66
C LEU A 261 -2.05 -11.00 -21.10
N ALA A 262 -1.06 -11.43 -21.90
CA ALA A 262 -1.24 -11.70 -23.33
C ALA A 262 -2.40 -12.69 -23.63
N GLY A 263 -2.61 -13.68 -22.75
CA GLY A 263 -3.67 -14.68 -22.91
C GLY A 263 -5.08 -14.21 -22.56
N ILE A 264 -5.22 -13.10 -21.83
CA ILE A 264 -6.51 -12.64 -21.29
C ILE A 264 -6.87 -11.20 -21.68
N TRP A 265 -5.91 -10.39 -22.16
CA TRP A 265 -6.05 -8.95 -22.31
C TRP A 265 -7.23 -8.52 -23.20
N ASP A 266 -7.36 -9.13 -24.36
CA ASP A 266 -8.42 -8.77 -25.31
C ASP A 266 -9.82 -9.09 -24.77
N ASP A 267 -9.96 -10.21 -24.06
CA ASP A 267 -11.22 -10.63 -23.46
C ASP A 267 -11.56 -9.76 -22.24
N TYR A 268 -10.58 -9.44 -21.43
CA TYR A 268 -10.74 -8.55 -20.28
C TYR A 268 -11.11 -7.12 -20.72
N THR A 269 -10.40 -6.58 -21.69
CA THR A 269 -10.70 -5.27 -22.29
C THR A 269 -12.12 -5.22 -22.86
N ARG A 270 -12.52 -6.25 -23.61
CA ARG A 270 -13.88 -6.37 -24.18
C ARG A 270 -14.94 -6.44 -23.08
N LEU A 271 -14.67 -7.14 -21.97
CA LEU A 271 -15.58 -7.17 -20.82
C LEU A 271 -15.78 -5.76 -20.26
N LEU A 272 -14.72 -5.03 -19.98
CA LEU A 272 -14.81 -3.68 -19.42
C LEU A 272 -15.45 -2.68 -20.39
N GLU A 273 -15.14 -2.78 -21.68
CA GLU A 273 -15.72 -1.91 -22.71
C GLU A 273 -17.22 -2.18 -22.97
N SER A 274 -17.75 -3.32 -22.54
CA SER A 274 -19.18 -3.59 -22.57
C SER A 274 -20.00 -2.76 -21.59
N PHE A 275 -19.36 -2.16 -20.59
CA PHE A 275 -20.02 -1.28 -19.61
C PHE A 275 -20.06 0.17 -20.10
N PRO A 276 -21.10 0.95 -19.71
CA PRO A 276 -21.20 2.36 -20.04
C PRO A 276 -19.94 3.13 -19.67
N GLU A 277 -19.44 3.96 -20.59
CA GLU A 277 -18.16 4.68 -20.41
C GLU A 277 -18.16 5.56 -19.17
N ASP A 278 -19.25 6.26 -18.89
CA ASP A 278 -19.43 7.14 -17.74
C ASP A 278 -19.47 6.40 -16.37
N ARG A 279 -19.63 5.08 -16.37
CA ARG A 279 -19.66 4.21 -15.18
C ARG A 279 -18.52 3.21 -15.11
N ARG A 280 -17.73 3.09 -16.16
CA ARG A 280 -16.66 2.09 -16.27
C ARG A 280 -15.63 2.18 -15.15
N HIS A 281 -15.28 3.39 -14.71
CA HIS A 281 -14.36 3.63 -13.60
C HIS A 281 -14.81 2.99 -12.27
N GLN A 282 -16.12 2.85 -12.03
CA GLN A 282 -16.64 2.15 -10.85
C GLN A 282 -16.59 0.63 -11.03
N ARG A 283 -16.71 0.16 -12.29
CA ARG A 283 -16.71 -1.26 -12.60
C ARG A 283 -15.32 -1.89 -12.54
N VAL A 284 -14.29 -1.18 -13.01
CA VAL A 284 -12.89 -1.64 -12.97
C VAL A 284 -12.48 -2.06 -11.56
N HIS A 285 -12.91 -1.34 -10.55
CA HIS A 285 -12.52 -1.60 -9.15
C HIS A 285 -13.61 -2.29 -8.32
N ALA A 286 -14.60 -2.92 -8.97
CA ALA A 286 -15.58 -3.71 -8.24
C ALA A 286 -14.92 -4.89 -7.53
N GLY A 287 -15.19 -5.08 -6.25
CA GLY A 287 -14.56 -6.12 -5.42
C GLY A 287 -13.11 -5.85 -5.01
N HIS A 288 -12.53 -4.74 -5.37
CA HIS A 288 -11.11 -4.35 -5.23
C HIS A 288 -10.38 -4.96 -4.03
N ASN A 289 -9.40 -5.83 -4.29
CA ASN A 289 -8.61 -6.59 -3.31
C ASN A 289 -9.40 -7.45 -2.30
N CYS A 290 -10.73 -7.39 -2.31
CA CYS A 290 -11.58 -8.11 -1.34
C CYS A 290 -12.20 -9.38 -1.96
N TRP A 291 -12.75 -9.26 -3.17
CA TRP A 291 -13.42 -10.34 -3.86
C TRP A 291 -13.14 -10.32 -5.36
N VAL A 292 -13.02 -11.50 -5.96
CA VAL A 292 -13.12 -11.64 -7.41
C VAL A 292 -14.60 -11.65 -7.76
N ILE A 293 -15.02 -10.76 -8.66
CA ILE A 293 -16.40 -10.76 -9.13
C ILE A 293 -16.61 -11.88 -10.17
N PRO A 294 -17.80 -12.48 -10.28
CA PRO A 294 -18.02 -13.67 -11.08
C PRO A 294 -17.56 -13.57 -12.54
N GLU A 295 -17.71 -12.41 -13.16
CA GLU A 295 -17.30 -12.19 -14.54
C GLU A 295 -15.79 -12.16 -14.74
N GLU A 296 -15.02 -11.97 -13.66
CA GLU A 296 -13.55 -11.88 -13.66
C GLU A 296 -12.87 -13.18 -13.22
N GLU A 297 -13.57 -14.15 -12.65
CA GLU A 297 -12.98 -15.41 -12.17
C GLU A 297 -12.11 -16.11 -13.21
N ARG A 298 -12.51 -16.07 -14.48
CA ARG A 298 -11.78 -16.67 -15.61
C ARG A 298 -10.43 -16.01 -15.90
N PHE A 299 -10.19 -14.80 -15.42
CA PHE A 299 -8.94 -14.06 -15.60
C PHE A 299 -7.96 -14.26 -14.45
N VAL A 300 -8.37 -14.95 -13.39
CA VAL A 300 -7.46 -15.40 -12.33
C VAL A 300 -6.75 -16.66 -12.81
N THR A 301 -5.58 -16.47 -13.42
CA THR A 301 -4.77 -17.54 -14.03
C THR A 301 -3.45 -17.72 -13.26
N ALA A 302 -2.72 -18.79 -13.55
CA ALA A 302 -1.40 -19.01 -12.98
C ALA A 302 -0.45 -17.82 -13.27
N GLU A 303 -0.55 -17.23 -14.47
CA GLU A 303 0.28 -16.11 -14.89
C GLU A 303 -0.04 -14.83 -14.10
N THR A 304 -1.34 -14.48 -13.92
CA THR A 304 -1.75 -13.29 -13.15
C THR A 304 -1.40 -13.43 -11.67
N ILE A 305 -1.53 -14.63 -11.10
CA ILE A 305 -1.12 -14.95 -9.73
C ILE A 305 0.40 -14.81 -9.59
N SER A 306 1.18 -15.46 -10.44
CA SER A 306 2.65 -15.45 -10.37
C SER A 306 3.24 -14.04 -10.55
N ALA A 307 2.57 -13.17 -11.31
CA ALA A 307 3.06 -11.82 -11.58
C ALA A 307 2.90 -10.87 -10.38
N SER A 308 1.93 -11.12 -9.49
CA SER A 308 1.53 -10.14 -8.47
C SER A 308 1.57 -10.68 -7.03
N CYS A 309 1.57 -12.02 -6.84
CA CYS A 309 1.47 -12.65 -5.53
C CYS A 309 2.71 -13.49 -5.20
N LEU A 310 3.01 -13.64 -3.93
CA LEU A 310 3.99 -14.60 -3.41
C LEU A 310 3.27 -15.94 -3.22
N VAL A 311 3.52 -16.89 -4.11
CA VAL A 311 2.89 -18.21 -4.04
C VAL A 311 3.94 -19.29 -4.23
N GLY A 312 4.05 -20.21 -3.27
CA GLY A 312 5.03 -21.30 -3.32
C GLY A 312 4.93 -22.21 -2.10
N THR A 313 5.71 -23.27 -2.08
CA THR A 313 5.88 -24.09 -0.86
C THR A 313 6.55 -23.26 0.24
N GLN A 314 6.47 -23.74 1.48
CA GLN A 314 7.12 -23.08 2.62
C GLN A 314 8.60 -22.75 2.33
N ASP A 315 9.37 -23.73 1.88
CA ASP A 315 10.81 -23.56 1.61
C ASP A 315 11.07 -22.53 0.51
N GLN A 316 10.29 -22.55 -0.57
CA GLN A 316 10.40 -21.60 -1.68
C GLN A 316 10.13 -20.16 -1.22
N LEU A 317 9.09 -19.97 -0.40
CA LEU A 317 8.74 -18.65 0.11
C LEU A 317 9.78 -18.12 1.09
N ILE A 318 10.33 -18.96 1.97
CA ILE A 318 11.40 -18.59 2.89
C ILE A 318 12.65 -18.15 2.11
N GLU A 319 13.08 -18.95 1.13
CA GLU A 319 14.23 -18.63 0.27
C GLU A 319 14.01 -17.29 -0.48
N GLN A 320 12.82 -17.09 -1.04
CA GLN A 320 12.46 -15.86 -1.75
C GLN A 320 12.49 -14.64 -0.81
N LEU A 321 11.92 -14.76 0.39
CA LEU A 321 11.92 -13.67 1.37
C LEU A 321 13.33 -13.32 1.87
N GLN A 322 14.16 -14.35 2.11
CA GLN A 322 15.56 -14.16 2.50
C GLN A 322 16.34 -13.44 1.39
N THR A 323 16.10 -13.79 0.13
CA THR A 323 16.71 -13.12 -1.03
C THR A 323 16.28 -11.66 -1.12
N LEU A 324 14.97 -11.37 -1.02
CA LEU A 324 14.44 -10.02 -1.02
C LEU A 324 15.01 -9.18 0.14
N GLY A 325 15.14 -9.78 1.32
CA GLY A 325 15.77 -9.14 2.48
C GLY A 325 17.23 -8.81 2.26
N ALA A 326 18.00 -9.71 1.64
CA ALA A 326 19.39 -9.46 1.27
C ALA A 326 19.55 -8.35 0.20
N GLU A 327 18.55 -8.16 -0.64
CA GLU A 327 18.48 -7.07 -1.62
C GLU A 327 17.98 -5.74 -1.01
N GLY A 328 17.71 -5.70 0.30
CA GLY A 328 17.36 -4.47 1.04
C GLY A 328 15.85 -4.22 1.19
N LEU A 329 14.98 -5.22 0.96
CA LEU A 329 13.57 -5.11 1.33
C LEU A 329 13.41 -5.32 2.84
N ASN A 330 12.80 -4.35 3.53
CA ASN A 330 12.59 -4.44 4.97
C ASN A 330 11.31 -5.19 5.32
N GLN A 331 10.26 -5.02 4.50
CA GLN A 331 8.94 -5.57 4.82
C GLN A 331 8.21 -6.10 3.58
N VAL A 332 7.51 -7.20 3.75
CA VAL A 332 6.40 -7.62 2.90
C VAL A 332 5.08 -7.31 3.62
N MET A 333 4.22 -6.55 2.97
CA MET A 333 2.91 -6.13 3.44
C MET A 333 1.83 -6.95 2.72
N LEU A 334 1.08 -7.77 3.47
CA LEU A 334 0.11 -8.71 2.93
C LEU A 334 -1.29 -8.10 2.87
N LEU A 335 -1.94 -8.20 1.72
CA LEU A 335 -3.35 -7.85 1.53
C LEU A 335 -4.13 -9.06 0.98
N PRO A 336 -4.46 -10.04 1.82
CA PRO A 336 -5.26 -11.17 1.39
C PRO A 336 -6.71 -10.75 1.09
N PRO A 337 -7.44 -11.48 0.23
CA PRO A 337 -8.87 -11.29 0.01
C PRO A 337 -9.67 -11.35 1.30
N PHE A 338 -10.81 -10.68 1.32
CA PHE A 338 -11.54 -10.40 2.56
C PHE A 338 -12.01 -11.67 3.30
N ASP A 339 -12.57 -12.64 2.59
CA ASP A 339 -13.14 -13.83 3.24
C ASP A 339 -12.05 -14.75 3.86
N PRO A 340 -10.96 -15.13 3.14
CA PRO A 340 -9.94 -16.02 3.69
C PRO A 340 -8.85 -15.30 4.52
N ARG A 341 -8.93 -14.00 4.75
CA ARG A 341 -7.83 -13.21 5.33
C ARG A 341 -7.29 -13.74 6.66
N TYR A 342 -8.15 -14.24 7.53
CA TYR A 342 -7.72 -14.84 8.80
C TYR A 342 -6.95 -16.13 8.59
N ASP A 343 -7.43 -17.00 7.71
CA ASP A 343 -6.77 -18.27 7.41
C ASP A 343 -5.40 -18.03 6.75
N VAL A 344 -5.33 -17.07 5.82
CA VAL A 344 -4.08 -16.70 5.15
C VAL A 344 -3.05 -16.20 6.15
N ILE A 345 -3.39 -15.22 7.01
CA ILE A 345 -2.41 -14.70 7.99
C ILE A 345 -2.05 -15.72 9.07
N ASN A 346 -2.98 -16.58 9.48
CA ASN A 346 -2.68 -17.69 10.40
C ASN A 346 -1.66 -18.66 9.80
N ARG A 347 -1.84 -19.04 8.55
CA ARG A 347 -0.95 -19.96 7.85
C ARG A 347 0.44 -19.34 7.65
N VAL A 348 0.50 -18.10 7.16
CA VAL A 348 1.77 -17.38 6.99
C VAL A 348 2.49 -17.19 8.32
N ALA A 349 1.78 -16.83 9.39
CA ALA A 349 2.37 -16.68 10.71
C ALA A 349 2.94 -17.99 11.25
N LYS A 350 2.26 -19.13 11.00
CA LYS A 350 2.72 -20.43 11.44
C LYS A 350 3.92 -20.94 10.63
N ASP A 351 3.82 -20.85 9.30
CA ASP A 351 4.72 -21.58 8.40
C ASP A 351 5.90 -20.71 7.92
N ILE A 352 5.79 -19.37 7.95
CA ILE A 352 6.80 -18.46 7.39
C ILE A 352 7.46 -17.60 8.46
N LEU A 353 6.66 -16.91 9.32
CA LEU A 353 7.18 -15.91 10.25
C LEU A 353 8.32 -16.39 11.15
N PRO A 354 8.35 -17.64 11.66
CA PRO A 354 9.45 -18.12 12.50
C PRO A 354 10.79 -18.29 11.78
N HIS A 355 10.84 -18.17 10.46
CA HIS A 355 12.01 -18.48 9.61
C HIS A 355 12.65 -17.26 8.93
N ILE A 356 12.10 -16.07 9.15
CA ILE A 356 12.54 -14.85 8.45
C ILE A 356 12.95 -13.71 9.39
#